data_70e04ab10730ba22745982af5fb3d746
#
_entry.id   70e04ab10730ba22745982af5fb3d746
#
_cell.length_a   1.000
_cell.length_b   1.000
_cell.length_c   1.000
_cell.angle_alpha   90.00
_cell.angle_beta   90.00
_cell.angle_gamma   90.00
#
_symmetry.space_group_name_H-M   'P 1'
#
loop_
_entity.id
_entity.type
_entity.pdbx_description
1 polymer ?
#
loop_
_entity_poly.entity_id
_entity_poly.type
_entity_poly.pdbx_seq_one_letter_code
_entity_poly.pdbx_strand_id
1 'polypeptide(L)'
;MPWRTLTVNQQRQEFLALAQKPSRNLGELCRRFGISRKTAYKWLARDTTEDQSRRPKNSPKRSNATLEAQVLAVRDAHPAWGGRKIAHVLMRDQQVAIAPGTVTSILHRHNRISPQAGEAATPWQRFEPPWPNALWQMDFKGHFGLTDNSRCHPLTVPDDHSRYNIILQALPNERREGVQEALSRAFVQFGLPERINTDNGAPWGNSGQGGLTALEVWLIRLGIRLSHSRPHHPQTNGKEERFHRSLKAEVIDRHRFCDLTQVQQQFDRWRYCYNHERPHEAPGLATPARRYRISPRAMPRELPPIEYPDGDVVRKVQQGGWISLHNVEIRTSTALTGQPVGCRPVADCDGAFGLYCCHQKIGEFCLSDAVKL
;
A
#
# COMPACT_ATOMS: atom_id res chain seq x y z
N MET A 1 -49.65 -12.50 14.87
CA MET A 1 -48.53 -11.60 15.18
C MET A 1 -47.80 -12.17 16.37
N PRO A 2 -46.54 -12.54 16.30
CA PRO A 2 -45.80 -12.99 17.48
C PRO A 2 -45.66 -11.85 18.48
N TRP A 3 -45.91 -12.13 19.74
CA TRP A 3 -45.77 -11.19 20.83
C TRP A 3 -44.32 -10.67 20.85
N ARG A 4 -44.13 -9.35 20.91
CA ARG A 4 -42.75 -8.75 21.01
C ARG A 4 -42.18 -9.15 22.35
N THR A 5 -41.04 -9.85 22.34
CA THR A 5 -40.25 -10.08 23.56
C THR A 5 -39.74 -8.74 24.06
N LEU A 6 -40.07 -8.38 25.27
CA LEU A 6 -39.57 -7.16 25.93
C LEU A 6 -38.09 -7.25 26.10
N THR A 7 -37.36 -6.17 25.81
CA THR A 7 -35.94 -6.06 26.15
C THR A 7 -35.72 -6.05 27.67
N VAL A 8 -34.55 -6.44 28.14
CA VAL A 8 -34.23 -6.43 29.57
C VAL A 8 -34.47 -5.04 30.20
N ASN A 9 -34.19 -3.98 29.46
CA ASN A 9 -34.42 -2.60 29.96
C ASN A 9 -35.96 -2.31 30.08
N GLN A 10 -36.77 -2.72 29.13
CA GLN A 10 -38.23 -2.60 29.19
C GLN A 10 -38.82 -3.42 30.36
N GLN A 11 -38.30 -4.62 30.60
CA GLN A 11 -38.69 -5.44 31.78
C GLN A 11 -38.33 -4.75 33.10
N ARG A 12 -37.20 -4.09 33.18
CA ARG A 12 -36.79 -3.29 34.37
C ARG A 12 -37.70 -2.10 34.57
N GLN A 13 -38.04 -1.38 33.51
CA GLN A 13 -38.99 -0.26 33.58
C GLN A 13 -40.37 -0.70 34.04
N GLU A 14 -40.90 -1.80 33.47
CA GLU A 14 -42.18 -2.39 33.90
C GLU A 14 -42.15 -2.82 35.36
N PHE A 15 -41.07 -3.49 35.81
CA PHE A 15 -40.89 -3.87 37.21
C PHE A 15 -40.90 -2.64 38.12
N LEU A 16 -40.17 -1.58 37.82
CA LEU A 16 -40.13 -0.35 38.62
C LEU A 16 -41.48 0.34 38.69
N ALA A 17 -42.19 0.45 37.56
CA ALA A 17 -43.53 1.03 37.53
C ALA A 17 -44.54 0.27 38.39
N LEU A 18 -44.48 -1.06 38.39
CA LEU A 18 -45.35 -1.91 39.23
C LEU A 18 -44.91 -1.84 40.71
N ALA A 19 -43.62 -1.75 40.96
CA ALA A 19 -43.08 -1.68 42.33
C ALA A 19 -43.32 -0.33 43.03
N GLN A 20 -43.68 0.72 42.32
CA GLN A 20 -44.06 2.03 42.89
C GLN A 20 -45.52 2.12 43.32
N LYS A 21 -46.37 1.16 42.97
CA LYS A 21 -47.81 1.19 43.33
C LYS A 21 -48.03 0.99 44.82
N PRO A 22 -49.01 1.68 45.45
CA PRO A 22 -49.24 1.59 46.90
C PRO A 22 -49.60 0.17 47.38
N SER A 23 -50.29 -0.64 46.55
CA SER A 23 -50.76 -2.00 46.85
C SER A 23 -49.75 -3.10 46.44
N ARG A 24 -48.44 -2.79 46.28
CA ARG A 24 -47.44 -3.71 45.78
C ARG A 24 -47.15 -4.88 46.75
N ASN A 25 -47.11 -6.07 46.23
CA ASN A 25 -46.47 -7.22 46.88
C ASN A 25 -45.11 -7.48 46.21
N LEU A 26 -44.03 -7.01 46.84
CA LEU A 26 -42.70 -7.12 46.25
C LEU A 26 -42.24 -8.58 46.07
N GLY A 27 -42.69 -9.50 46.95
CA GLY A 27 -42.38 -10.91 46.81
C GLY A 27 -43.00 -11.57 45.58
N GLU A 28 -44.24 -11.17 45.27
CA GLU A 28 -44.93 -11.65 44.09
C GLU A 28 -44.36 -11.08 42.78
N LEU A 29 -44.03 -9.78 42.79
CA LEU A 29 -43.31 -9.16 41.67
C LEU A 29 -41.98 -9.82 41.39
N CYS A 30 -41.20 -10.16 42.44
CA CYS A 30 -39.95 -10.88 42.25
C CYS A 30 -40.14 -12.24 41.58
N ARG A 31 -41.19 -12.98 41.99
CA ARG A 31 -41.55 -14.27 41.35
C ARG A 31 -41.98 -14.08 39.89
N ARG A 32 -42.80 -13.09 39.61
CA ARG A 32 -43.26 -12.77 38.25
C ARG A 32 -42.09 -12.41 37.31
N PHE A 33 -41.14 -11.62 37.73
CA PHE A 33 -40.02 -11.20 36.92
C PHE A 33 -38.76 -12.12 37.02
N GLY A 34 -38.87 -13.23 37.78
CA GLY A 34 -37.76 -14.18 37.91
C GLY A 34 -36.51 -13.62 38.57
N ILE A 35 -36.67 -12.64 39.50
CA ILE A 35 -35.54 -11.94 40.14
C ILE A 35 -35.55 -12.17 41.66
N SER A 36 -34.34 -12.10 42.28
CA SER A 36 -34.24 -12.15 43.74
C SER A 36 -34.72 -10.84 44.40
N ARG A 37 -35.15 -10.89 45.68
CA ARG A 37 -35.45 -9.68 46.46
C ARG A 37 -34.22 -8.72 46.51
N LYS A 38 -33.02 -9.24 46.58
CA LYS A 38 -31.78 -8.45 46.55
C LYS A 38 -31.63 -7.67 45.24
N THR A 39 -32.01 -8.31 44.10
CA THR A 39 -32.01 -7.69 42.79
C THR A 39 -33.09 -6.61 42.69
N ALA A 40 -34.27 -6.88 43.23
CA ALA A 40 -35.38 -5.92 43.29
C ALA A 40 -35.02 -4.65 44.05
N TYR A 41 -34.48 -4.77 45.25
CA TYR A 41 -34.03 -3.60 46.03
C TYR A 41 -32.88 -2.85 45.36
N LYS A 42 -31.96 -3.56 44.68
CA LYS A 42 -30.89 -2.93 43.89
C LYS A 42 -31.46 -2.04 42.81
N TRP A 43 -32.49 -2.46 42.08
CA TRP A 43 -33.12 -1.66 41.03
C TRP A 43 -34.00 -0.54 41.58
N LEU A 44 -34.69 -0.74 42.69
CA LEU A 44 -35.46 0.30 43.37
C LEU A 44 -34.59 1.44 43.93
N ALA A 45 -33.34 1.15 44.27
CA ALA A 45 -32.36 2.13 44.77
C ALA A 45 -31.59 2.87 43.65
N ARG A 46 -31.94 2.65 42.38
CA ARG A 46 -31.27 3.25 41.23
C ARG A 46 -32.18 4.25 40.51
N ASP A 47 -31.59 5.35 40.06
CA ASP A 47 -32.28 6.37 39.26
C ASP A 47 -32.39 5.99 37.77
N THR A 48 -31.71 4.94 37.33
CA THR A 48 -31.67 4.50 35.91
C THR A 48 -31.82 2.99 35.79
N THR A 49 -32.48 2.57 34.70
CA THR A 49 -32.68 1.15 34.35
C THR A 49 -31.50 0.58 33.52
N GLU A 50 -30.53 1.39 33.18
CA GLU A 50 -29.36 0.96 32.40
C GLU A 50 -28.32 0.26 33.26
N ASP A 51 -27.52 -0.60 32.59
CA ASP A 51 -26.41 -1.27 33.26
C ASP A 51 -25.28 -0.28 33.53
N GLN A 52 -24.90 -0.13 34.79
CA GLN A 52 -23.72 0.65 35.15
C GLN A 52 -22.44 -0.10 34.79
N SER A 53 -21.41 0.66 34.44
CA SER A 53 -20.08 0.11 34.18
C SER A 53 -19.61 -0.76 35.35
N ARG A 54 -19.19 -1.98 35.05
CA ARG A 54 -18.58 -2.92 36.02
C ARG A 54 -17.10 -2.69 36.22
N ARG A 55 -16.53 -1.64 35.58
CA ARG A 55 -15.10 -1.33 35.71
C ARG A 55 -14.80 -0.90 37.16
N PRO A 56 -13.70 -1.40 37.76
CA PRO A 56 -13.24 -0.91 39.07
C PRO A 56 -13.05 0.60 39.04
N LYS A 57 -13.48 1.28 40.10
CA LYS A 57 -13.26 2.73 40.26
C LYS A 57 -11.78 3.07 40.40
N ASN A 58 -11.02 2.17 41.02
CA ASN A 58 -9.56 2.25 41.14
C ASN A 58 -8.89 1.15 40.35
N SER A 59 -7.90 1.50 39.55
CA SER A 59 -7.08 0.58 38.76
C SER A 59 -5.60 0.80 39.10
N PRO A 60 -5.06 0.17 40.17
CA PRO A 60 -3.68 0.42 40.61
C PRO A 60 -2.61 0.14 39.56
N LYS A 61 -2.92 -0.71 38.59
CA LYS A 61 -2.03 -1.07 37.46
C LYS A 61 -2.24 -0.14 36.24
N ARG A 62 -3.01 0.93 36.36
CA ARG A 62 -3.19 1.89 35.25
C ARG A 62 -1.89 2.65 35.05
N SER A 63 -1.52 2.85 33.79
CA SER A 63 -0.39 3.70 33.37
C SER A 63 -0.54 5.10 33.98
N ASN A 64 0.55 5.72 34.40
CA ASN A 64 0.55 7.08 34.90
C ASN A 64 0.27 8.09 33.78
N ALA A 65 -0.15 9.29 34.14
CA ALA A 65 -0.54 10.32 33.19
C ALA A 65 0.62 10.73 32.26
N THR A 66 1.85 10.74 32.74
CA THR A 66 3.04 11.08 31.97
C THR A 66 3.26 10.06 30.83
N LEU A 67 3.18 8.76 31.13
CA LEU A 67 3.34 7.70 30.15
C LEU A 67 2.20 7.72 29.11
N GLU A 68 0.95 7.98 29.55
CA GLU A 68 -0.18 8.14 28.62
C GLU A 68 0.04 9.33 27.68
N ALA A 69 0.54 10.47 28.20
CA ALA A 69 0.84 11.64 27.40
C ALA A 69 1.94 11.38 26.34
N GLN A 70 3.00 10.64 26.70
CA GLN A 70 4.04 10.25 25.76
C GLN A 70 3.49 9.37 24.62
N VAL A 71 2.65 8.38 24.96
CA VAL A 71 1.98 7.53 23.97
C VAL A 71 1.10 8.34 23.02
N LEU A 72 0.31 9.29 23.58
CA LEU A 72 -0.58 10.13 22.80
C LEU A 72 0.19 11.10 21.89
N ALA A 73 1.29 11.69 22.37
CA ALA A 73 2.13 12.57 21.57
C ALA A 73 2.67 11.86 20.32
N VAL A 74 3.18 10.64 20.45
CA VAL A 74 3.64 9.85 19.31
C VAL A 74 2.47 9.49 18.37
N ARG A 75 1.30 9.16 18.92
CA ARG A 75 0.11 8.84 18.10
C ARG A 75 -0.40 10.03 17.34
N ASP A 76 -0.43 11.22 17.96
CA ASP A 76 -0.93 12.44 17.33
C ASP A 76 0.01 12.95 16.24
N ALA A 77 1.33 12.77 16.41
CA ALA A 77 2.32 13.01 15.37
C ALA A 77 2.20 12.01 14.20
N HIS A 78 1.88 10.74 14.50
CA HIS A 78 1.87 9.64 13.53
C HIS A 78 0.56 8.82 13.62
N PRO A 79 -0.54 9.29 13.06
CA PRO A 79 -1.88 8.69 13.25
C PRO A 79 -2.02 7.26 12.72
N ALA A 80 -1.21 6.82 11.77
CA ALA A 80 -1.23 5.46 11.24
C ALA A 80 -0.34 4.47 12.04
N TRP A 81 0.30 4.91 13.13
CA TRP A 81 1.15 4.01 13.92
C TRP A 81 0.33 3.31 15.00
N GLY A 82 0.39 1.97 14.99
CA GLY A 82 -0.26 1.12 16.00
C GLY A 82 0.64 0.87 17.21
N GLY A 83 0.10 0.15 18.20
CA GLY A 83 0.74 -0.10 19.49
C GLY A 83 2.16 -0.65 19.41
N ARG A 84 2.46 -1.56 18.47
CA ARG A 84 3.82 -2.13 18.29
C ARG A 84 4.84 -1.07 17.88
N LYS A 85 4.50 -0.20 16.94
CA LYS A 85 5.39 0.85 16.46
C LYS A 85 5.64 1.91 17.51
N ILE A 86 4.59 2.35 18.18
CA ILE A 86 4.68 3.35 19.26
C ILE A 86 5.54 2.81 20.40
N ALA A 87 5.31 1.58 20.85
CA ALA A 87 6.13 0.95 21.90
C ALA A 87 7.60 0.86 21.51
N HIS A 88 7.88 0.50 20.25
CA HIS A 88 9.25 0.42 19.75
C HIS A 88 9.95 1.79 19.72
N VAL A 89 9.25 2.82 19.26
CA VAL A 89 9.79 4.20 19.18
C VAL A 89 10.01 4.78 20.58
N LEU A 90 9.09 4.60 21.50
CA LEU A 90 9.27 5.04 22.89
C LEU A 90 10.48 4.37 23.55
N MET A 91 10.69 3.08 23.29
CA MET A 91 11.88 2.39 23.78
C MET A 91 13.17 2.89 23.12
N ARG A 92 13.15 3.07 21.79
CA ARG A 92 14.32 3.51 21.03
C ARG A 92 14.76 4.93 21.38
N ASP A 93 13.81 5.88 21.42
CA ASP A 93 14.10 7.31 21.46
C ASP A 93 14.03 7.90 22.88
N GLN A 94 13.23 7.33 23.77
CA GLN A 94 13.01 7.82 25.12
C GLN A 94 13.39 6.82 26.22
N GLN A 95 13.87 5.62 25.87
CA GLN A 95 14.20 4.53 26.80
C GLN A 95 13.00 4.08 27.67
N VAL A 96 11.78 4.29 27.15
CA VAL A 96 10.54 3.93 27.87
C VAL A 96 10.07 2.55 27.44
N ALA A 97 10.22 1.57 28.34
CA ALA A 97 9.74 0.21 28.13
C ALA A 97 8.22 0.12 28.41
N ILE A 98 7.45 -0.15 27.36
CA ILE A 98 6.00 -0.34 27.46
C ILE A 98 5.56 -1.49 26.55
N ALA A 99 4.68 -2.35 27.04
CA ALA A 99 4.13 -3.42 26.20
C ALA A 99 3.19 -2.88 25.12
N PRO A 100 3.24 -3.40 23.87
CA PRO A 100 2.36 -2.97 22.77
C PRO A 100 0.86 -3.05 23.11
N GLY A 101 0.44 -4.05 23.90
CA GLY A 101 -0.94 -4.19 24.37
C GLY A 101 -1.36 -3.05 25.31
N THR A 102 -0.44 -2.59 26.17
CA THR A 102 -0.68 -1.44 27.06
C THR A 102 -0.86 -0.16 26.24
N VAL A 103 -0.01 0.06 25.22
CA VAL A 103 -0.17 1.19 24.28
C VAL A 103 -1.54 1.14 23.61
N THR A 104 -1.93 -0.02 23.07
CA THR A 104 -3.25 -0.20 22.44
C THR A 104 -4.39 0.11 23.42
N SER A 105 -4.28 -0.31 24.65
CA SER A 105 -5.28 -0.03 25.70
C SER A 105 -5.38 1.46 26.03
N ILE A 106 -4.24 2.18 26.05
CA ILE A 106 -4.19 3.64 26.20
C ILE A 106 -4.90 4.31 25.03
N LEU A 107 -4.57 3.94 23.79
CA LEU A 107 -5.17 4.50 22.59
C LEU A 107 -6.70 4.29 22.54
N HIS A 108 -7.21 3.12 22.92
CA HIS A 108 -8.65 2.87 23.06
C HIS A 108 -9.30 3.77 24.12
N ARG A 109 -8.66 3.93 25.27
CA ARG A 109 -9.16 4.74 26.37
C ARG A 109 -9.33 6.21 25.99
N HIS A 110 -8.44 6.71 25.12
CA HIS A 110 -8.45 8.07 24.62
C HIS A 110 -9.11 8.23 23.24
N ASN A 111 -9.91 7.25 22.80
CA ASN A 111 -10.64 7.25 21.52
C ASN A 111 -9.74 7.50 20.29
N ARG A 112 -8.48 7.02 20.31
CA ARG A 112 -7.52 7.12 19.21
C ARG A 112 -7.55 5.91 18.27
N ILE A 113 -8.40 4.91 18.51
CA ILE A 113 -8.63 3.74 17.67
C ILE A 113 -10.13 3.59 17.45
N SER A 114 -10.57 3.56 16.19
CA SER A 114 -11.94 3.25 15.81
C SER A 114 -12.19 1.73 15.95
N PRO A 115 -13.35 1.31 16.49
CA PRO A 115 -13.70 -0.12 16.59
C PRO A 115 -13.72 -0.87 15.25
N GLN A 116 -14.06 -0.18 14.17
CA GLN A 116 -14.20 -0.74 12.82
C GLN A 116 -12.86 -1.02 12.12
N ALA A 117 -11.73 -0.53 12.64
CA ALA A 117 -10.41 -0.68 12.01
C ALA A 117 -9.80 -2.09 12.16
N GLY A 118 -10.40 -2.99 12.94
CA GLY A 118 -9.86 -4.32 13.27
C GLY A 118 -10.34 -5.49 12.40
N GLU A 119 -11.44 -5.31 11.65
CA GLU A 119 -12.11 -6.44 10.98
C GLU A 119 -11.55 -6.86 9.62
N ALA A 120 -10.58 -6.12 9.07
CA ALA A 120 -10.12 -6.29 7.68
C ALA A 120 -8.74 -6.97 7.51
N ALA A 121 -8.22 -7.68 8.50
CA ALA A 121 -6.88 -8.27 8.41
C ALA A 121 -6.93 -9.73 7.94
N THR A 122 -6.85 -9.96 6.62
CA THR A 122 -6.63 -11.29 6.04
C THR A 122 -5.12 -11.61 6.07
N PRO A 123 -4.68 -12.81 6.51
CA PRO A 123 -3.29 -13.20 6.44
C PRO A 123 -2.89 -13.47 4.98
N TRP A 124 -1.94 -12.70 4.46
CA TRP A 124 -1.42 -12.85 3.10
C TRP A 124 -0.12 -13.64 3.10
N GLN A 125 0.05 -14.48 2.07
CA GLN A 125 1.31 -15.15 1.83
C GLN A 125 2.34 -14.12 1.37
N ARG A 126 3.45 -14.00 2.09
CA ARG A 126 4.43 -12.93 1.93
C ARG A 126 5.49 -13.33 0.90
N PHE A 127 5.51 -12.66 -0.25
CA PHE A 127 6.65 -12.69 -1.16
C PHE A 127 7.61 -11.52 -0.82
N GLU A 128 8.90 -11.81 -0.74
CA GLU A 128 9.93 -10.79 -0.55
C GLU A 128 11.13 -11.10 -1.45
N PRO A 129 11.57 -10.14 -2.31
CA PRO A 129 12.79 -10.32 -3.10
C PRO A 129 13.99 -10.54 -2.20
N PRO A 130 15.05 -11.25 -2.67
CA PRO A 130 16.15 -11.66 -1.83
C PRO A 130 17.06 -10.51 -1.35
N TRP A 131 17.19 -9.43 -2.12
CA TRP A 131 18.05 -8.27 -1.81
C TRP A 131 17.45 -6.95 -2.28
N PRO A 132 17.96 -5.80 -1.78
CA PRO A 132 17.57 -4.47 -2.24
C PRO A 132 17.85 -4.28 -3.74
N ASN A 133 16.99 -3.52 -4.41
CA ASN A 133 17.04 -3.25 -5.85
C ASN A 133 16.82 -4.47 -6.77
N ALA A 134 16.51 -5.65 -6.23
CA ALA A 134 16.08 -6.77 -7.06
C ALA A 134 14.73 -6.48 -7.74
N LEU A 135 13.86 -5.74 -7.07
CA LEU A 135 12.56 -5.33 -7.59
C LEU A 135 12.13 -3.98 -7.01
N TRP A 136 11.87 -3.01 -7.88
CA TRP A 136 11.11 -1.81 -7.53
C TRP A 136 9.67 -1.94 -8.00
N GLN A 137 8.73 -1.56 -7.15
CA GLN A 137 7.33 -1.40 -7.54
C GLN A 137 7.11 0.04 -7.98
N MET A 138 6.38 0.28 -9.07
CA MET A 138 6.11 1.63 -9.55
C MET A 138 4.62 1.78 -9.84
N ASP A 139 4.01 2.77 -9.21
CA ASP A 139 2.57 3.01 -9.32
C ASP A 139 2.21 4.48 -9.07
N PHE A 140 1.05 4.90 -9.59
CA PHE A 140 0.40 6.14 -9.19
C PHE A 140 -0.62 5.89 -8.09
N LYS A 141 -0.59 6.72 -7.07
CA LYS A 141 -1.61 6.66 -6.00
C LYS A 141 -3.01 7.07 -6.47
N GLY A 142 -3.20 7.32 -7.74
CA GLY A 142 -4.34 8.05 -8.27
C GLY A 142 -4.11 9.56 -8.15
N HIS A 143 -5.17 10.36 -7.99
CA HIS A 143 -5.00 11.81 -7.93
C HIS A 143 -5.86 12.46 -6.84
N PHE A 144 -5.51 13.69 -6.47
CA PHE A 144 -6.31 14.56 -5.61
C PHE A 144 -6.23 16.03 -6.07
N GLY A 145 -7.26 16.81 -5.74
CA GLY A 145 -7.36 18.22 -6.13
C GLY A 145 -6.52 19.13 -5.24
N LEU A 146 -6.05 20.23 -5.82
CA LEU A 146 -5.36 21.32 -5.13
C LEU A 146 -6.28 22.57 -5.09
N THR A 147 -5.97 23.55 -4.26
CA THR A 147 -6.84 24.74 -4.11
C THR A 147 -6.72 25.73 -5.29
N ASP A 148 -5.69 25.57 -6.12
CA ASP A 148 -5.53 26.28 -7.41
C ASP A 148 -6.32 25.64 -8.56
N ASN A 149 -7.21 24.69 -8.27
CA ASN A 149 -7.97 23.85 -9.22
C ASN A 149 -7.13 22.90 -10.07
N SER A 150 -5.84 22.78 -9.83
CA SER A 150 -5.01 21.74 -10.45
C SER A 150 -5.13 20.41 -9.70
N ARG A 151 -4.44 19.37 -10.20
CA ARG A 151 -4.42 18.04 -9.59
C ARG A 151 -3.00 17.59 -9.35
N CYS A 152 -2.82 16.84 -8.28
CA CYS A 152 -1.60 16.12 -8.01
C CYS A 152 -1.79 14.63 -8.27
N HIS A 153 -0.87 14.04 -9.03
CA HIS A 153 -0.75 12.61 -9.30
C HIS A 153 0.52 12.08 -8.63
N PRO A 154 0.45 11.52 -7.42
CA PRO A 154 1.63 11.04 -6.70
C PRO A 154 2.23 9.81 -7.37
N LEU A 155 3.44 9.94 -7.91
CA LEU A 155 4.25 8.82 -8.36
C LEU A 155 4.99 8.22 -7.16
N THR A 156 4.86 6.91 -6.98
CA THR A 156 5.48 6.15 -5.89
C THR A 156 6.35 5.02 -6.43
N VAL A 157 7.58 4.91 -5.91
CA VAL A 157 8.49 3.82 -6.27
C VAL A 157 9.19 3.31 -5.02
N PRO A 158 8.66 2.33 -4.31
CA PRO A 158 9.34 1.64 -3.23
C PRO A 158 10.22 0.48 -3.74
N ASP A 159 11.34 0.25 -3.08
CA ASP A 159 12.09 -1.00 -3.15
C ASP A 159 11.33 -2.12 -2.43
N ASP A 160 11.03 -3.20 -3.13
CA ASP A 160 10.16 -4.26 -2.61
C ASP A 160 10.80 -5.10 -1.49
N HIS A 161 12.13 -5.20 -1.43
CA HIS A 161 12.85 -5.90 -0.35
C HIS A 161 12.88 -5.07 0.94
N SER A 162 13.43 -3.88 0.90
CA SER A 162 13.67 -3.04 2.08
C SER A 162 12.48 -2.22 2.51
N ARG A 163 11.51 -2.01 1.63
CA ARG A 163 10.41 -1.02 1.75
C ARG A 163 10.88 0.43 1.67
N TYR A 164 12.14 0.66 1.32
CA TYR A 164 12.66 2.01 1.15
C TYR A 164 11.94 2.70 -0.02
N ASN A 165 11.33 3.83 0.25
CA ASN A 165 10.67 4.60 -0.80
C ASN A 165 11.71 5.41 -1.57
N ILE A 166 11.98 5.00 -2.80
CA ILE A 166 12.94 5.60 -3.72
C ILE A 166 12.40 6.93 -4.24
N ILE A 167 11.15 6.91 -4.75
CA ILE A 167 10.48 8.07 -5.33
C ILE A 167 9.12 8.27 -4.65
N LEU A 168 8.88 9.48 -4.21
CA LEU A 168 7.57 10.03 -3.91
C LEU A 168 7.50 11.41 -4.53
N GLN A 169 6.94 11.49 -5.74
CA GLN A 169 6.97 12.69 -6.56
C GLN A 169 5.55 13.20 -6.81
N ALA A 170 5.32 14.47 -6.54
CA ALA A 170 4.10 15.17 -6.92
C ALA A 170 4.19 15.55 -8.40
N LEU A 171 3.36 14.93 -9.25
CA LEU A 171 3.30 15.22 -10.68
C LEU A 171 1.96 15.87 -11.04
N PRO A 172 1.92 16.75 -12.06
CA PRO A 172 0.68 17.37 -12.54
C PRO A 172 -0.20 16.42 -13.35
N ASN A 173 0.38 15.34 -13.84
CA ASN A 173 -0.28 14.32 -14.66
C ASN A 173 0.53 13.03 -14.68
N GLU A 174 -0.01 11.99 -15.33
CA GLU A 174 0.60 10.66 -15.44
C GLU A 174 1.32 10.49 -16.80
N ARG A 175 2.00 11.52 -17.29
CA ARG A 175 2.70 11.46 -18.56
C ARG A 175 4.12 10.93 -18.41
N ARG A 176 4.62 10.33 -19.50
CA ARG A 176 5.95 9.73 -19.58
C ARG A 176 7.07 10.68 -19.14
N GLU A 177 7.02 11.93 -19.57
CA GLU A 177 8.11 12.91 -19.38
C GLU A 177 8.41 13.11 -17.88
N GLY A 178 7.39 13.35 -17.07
CA GLY A 178 7.54 13.52 -15.62
C GLY A 178 8.02 12.25 -14.91
N VAL A 179 7.52 11.08 -15.34
CA VAL A 179 7.97 9.79 -14.81
C VAL A 179 9.43 9.52 -15.17
N GLN A 180 9.82 9.72 -16.44
CA GLN A 180 11.17 9.50 -16.93
C GLN A 180 12.18 10.42 -16.23
N GLU A 181 11.82 11.68 -16.00
CA GLU A 181 12.65 12.63 -15.27
C GLU A 181 12.83 12.22 -13.80
N ALA A 182 11.76 11.83 -13.11
CA ALA A 182 11.83 11.35 -11.73
C ALA A 182 12.69 10.08 -11.61
N LEU A 183 12.53 9.12 -12.54
CA LEU A 183 13.37 7.92 -12.61
C LEU A 183 14.83 8.25 -12.90
N SER A 184 15.11 9.16 -13.83
CA SER A 184 16.50 9.56 -14.16
C SER A 184 17.21 10.12 -12.95
N ARG A 185 16.57 11.01 -12.18
CA ARG A 185 17.13 11.52 -10.91
C ARG A 185 17.37 10.39 -9.90
N ALA A 186 16.40 9.48 -9.77
CA ALA A 186 16.51 8.34 -8.86
C ALA A 186 17.64 7.38 -9.28
N PHE A 187 17.80 7.09 -10.56
CA PHE A 187 18.85 6.21 -11.07
C PHE A 187 20.26 6.79 -10.85
N VAL A 188 20.42 8.11 -10.98
CA VAL A 188 21.68 8.78 -10.64
C VAL A 188 22.01 8.66 -9.15
N GLN A 189 21.01 8.79 -8.30
CA GLN A 189 21.19 8.80 -6.84
C GLN A 189 21.32 7.39 -6.24
N PHE A 190 20.52 6.44 -6.71
CA PHE A 190 20.33 5.12 -6.09
C PHE A 190 20.82 3.96 -6.97
N GLY A 191 21.25 4.23 -8.19
CA GLY A 191 21.58 3.23 -9.20
C GLY A 191 20.34 2.54 -9.80
N LEU A 192 20.59 1.64 -10.75
CA LEU A 192 19.54 0.94 -11.49
C LEU A 192 19.08 -0.31 -10.75
N PRO A 193 17.75 -0.57 -10.66
CA PRO A 193 17.24 -1.85 -10.17
C PRO A 193 17.43 -2.96 -11.22
N GLU A 194 17.31 -4.21 -10.79
CA GLU A 194 17.28 -5.35 -11.72
C GLU A 194 15.94 -5.43 -12.46
N ARG A 195 14.85 -5.10 -11.76
CA ARG A 195 13.49 -5.17 -12.30
C ARG A 195 12.62 -4.04 -11.79
N ILE A 196 11.73 -3.57 -12.63
CA ILE A 196 10.60 -2.71 -12.25
C ILE A 196 9.31 -3.45 -12.56
N ASN A 197 8.38 -3.45 -11.59
CA ASN A 197 7.02 -3.95 -11.76
C ASN A 197 6.04 -2.77 -11.78
N THR A 198 5.11 -2.80 -12.74
CA THR A 198 4.06 -1.80 -12.91
C THR A 198 2.71 -2.49 -13.06
N ASP A 199 1.63 -1.72 -13.07
CA ASP A 199 0.37 -2.18 -13.63
C ASP A 199 0.39 -2.15 -15.17
N ASN A 200 -0.76 -2.40 -15.81
CA ASN A 200 -0.90 -2.35 -17.26
C ASN A 200 -1.41 -0.98 -17.78
N GLY A 201 -1.50 0.01 -16.91
CA GLY A 201 -1.98 1.36 -17.25
C GLY A 201 -0.93 2.24 -17.92
N ALA A 202 -1.37 3.35 -18.52
CA ALA A 202 -0.45 4.39 -18.98
C ALA A 202 0.28 5.05 -17.78
N PRO A 203 1.55 5.49 -17.94
CA PRO A 203 2.34 5.57 -19.18
C PRO A 203 3.23 4.35 -19.45
N TRP A 204 3.18 3.32 -18.62
CA TRP A 204 4.01 2.12 -18.69
C TRP A 204 3.33 0.89 -19.25
N GLY A 205 2.08 0.95 -19.60
CA GLY A 205 1.34 -0.09 -20.27
C GLY A 205 0.54 0.45 -21.45
N ASN A 206 0.31 -0.38 -22.44
CA ASN A 206 -0.50 -0.04 -23.61
C ASN A 206 -1.78 -0.89 -23.56
N SER A 207 -2.73 -0.49 -22.70
CA SER A 207 -3.99 -1.19 -22.53
C SER A 207 -4.77 -1.27 -23.84
N GLY A 208 -4.66 -2.39 -24.53
CA GLY A 208 -5.51 -2.77 -25.66
C GLY A 208 -4.87 -2.86 -27.03
N GLN A 209 -3.66 -2.35 -27.28
CA GLN A 209 -3.04 -2.43 -28.61
C GLN A 209 -1.82 -3.36 -28.71
N GLY A 210 -1.36 -3.92 -27.58
CA GLY A 210 -0.13 -4.72 -27.54
C GLY A 210 1.13 -3.93 -27.93
N GLY A 211 2.27 -4.31 -27.38
CA GLY A 211 3.55 -3.66 -27.66
C GLY A 211 4.04 -2.75 -26.56
N LEU A 212 5.32 -2.41 -26.61
CA LEU A 212 6.00 -1.57 -25.62
C LEU A 212 5.67 -0.09 -25.78
N THR A 213 5.69 0.64 -24.67
CA THR A 213 5.71 2.10 -24.66
C THR A 213 7.14 2.63 -24.81
N ALA A 214 7.30 3.92 -25.15
CA ALA A 214 8.62 4.51 -25.24
C ALA A 214 9.36 4.55 -23.89
N LEU A 215 8.64 4.63 -22.77
CA LEU A 215 9.20 4.54 -21.43
C LEU A 215 9.77 3.13 -21.16
N GLU A 216 9.03 2.10 -21.52
CA GLU A 216 9.47 0.72 -21.38
C GLU A 216 10.70 0.41 -22.24
N VAL A 217 10.74 0.87 -23.49
CA VAL A 217 11.90 0.74 -24.34
C VAL A 217 13.13 1.40 -23.72
N TRP A 218 12.98 2.59 -23.14
CA TRP A 218 14.06 3.28 -22.46
C TRP A 218 14.56 2.50 -21.23
N LEU A 219 13.67 1.95 -20.41
CA LEU A 219 14.01 1.14 -19.24
C LEU A 219 14.74 -0.17 -19.66
N ILE A 220 14.24 -0.85 -20.70
CA ILE A 220 14.87 -2.07 -21.22
C ILE A 220 16.29 -1.77 -21.72
N ARG A 221 16.49 -0.65 -22.42
CA ARG A 221 17.82 -0.23 -22.91
C ARG A 221 18.79 0.07 -21.77
N LEU A 222 18.31 0.46 -20.59
CA LEU A 222 19.10 0.58 -19.37
C LEU A 222 19.41 -0.79 -18.69
N GLY A 223 19.00 -1.90 -19.31
CA GLY A 223 19.20 -3.23 -18.76
C GLY A 223 18.28 -3.56 -17.58
N ILE A 224 17.16 -2.88 -17.45
CA ILE A 224 16.14 -3.13 -16.42
C ILE A 224 15.10 -4.09 -17.00
N ARG A 225 14.80 -5.17 -16.28
CA ARG A 225 13.69 -6.08 -16.65
C ARG A 225 12.37 -5.45 -16.28
N LEU A 226 11.38 -5.62 -17.14
CA LEU A 226 10.02 -5.16 -16.88
C LEU A 226 9.11 -6.34 -16.55
N SER A 227 8.21 -6.14 -15.64
CA SER A 227 7.11 -7.05 -15.34
C SER A 227 5.84 -6.26 -15.08
N HIS A 228 4.70 -6.82 -15.50
CA HIS A 228 3.39 -6.25 -15.23
C HIS A 228 2.64 -7.12 -14.22
N SER A 229 1.90 -6.49 -13.34
CA SER A 229 1.01 -7.18 -12.42
C SER A 229 -0.07 -7.92 -13.19
N ARG A 230 -0.30 -9.20 -12.87
CA ARG A 230 -1.39 -9.95 -13.50
C ARG A 230 -2.72 -9.30 -13.14
N PRO A 231 -3.63 -9.13 -14.12
CA PRO A 231 -4.99 -8.67 -13.85
C PRO A 231 -5.63 -9.55 -12.75
N HIS A 232 -6.30 -8.92 -11.78
CA HIS A 232 -6.99 -9.58 -10.67
C HIS A 232 -6.12 -10.39 -9.68
N HIS A 233 -4.80 -10.15 -9.61
CA HIS A 233 -3.95 -10.70 -8.56
C HIS A 233 -3.53 -9.62 -7.55
N PRO A 234 -4.37 -9.28 -6.55
CA PRO A 234 -4.09 -8.21 -5.57
C PRO A 234 -2.88 -8.52 -4.67
N GLN A 235 -2.39 -9.76 -4.67
CA GLN A 235 -1.24 -10.18 -3.86
C GLN A 235 0.07 -9.48 -4.24
N THR A 236 0.22 -9.05 -5.49
CA THR A 236 1.42 -8.37 -5.99
C THR A 236 1.50 -6.93 -5.50
N ASN A 237 0.36 -6.25 -5.35
CA ASN A 237 0.26 -4.82 -5.03
C ASN A 237 -0.06 -4.52 -3.54
N GLY A 238 -0.28 -5.54 -2.70
CA GLY A 238 -0.66 -5.35 -1.29
C GLY A 238 0.32 -4.53 -0.45
N LYS A 239 1.59 -4.44 -0.89
CA LYS A 239 2.62 -3.62 -0.26
C LYS A 239 2.46 -2.15 -0.62
N GLU A 240 2.18 -1.85 -1.90
CA GLU A 240 1.91 -0.50 -2.39
C GLU A 240 0.59 0.03 -1.84
N GLU A 241 -0.46 -0.79 -1.81
CA GLU A 241 -1.72 -0.41 -1.18
C GLU A 241 -1.53 0.01 0.27
N ARG A 242 -0.69 -0.72 1.03
CA ARG A 242 -0.36 -0.37 2.42
C ARG A 242 0.44 0.93 2.50
N PHE A 243 1.38 1.14 1.57
CA PHE A 243 2.14 2.38 1.45
C PHE A 243 1.20 3.55 1.15
N HIS A 244 0.35 3.43 0.13
CA HIS A 244 -0.63 4.43 -0.27
C HIS A 244 -1.65 4.75 0.83
N ARG A 245 -2.10 3.75 1.58
CA ARG A 245 -2.98 3.95 2.73
C ARG A 245 -2.30 4.79 3.82
N SER A 246 -1.01 4.54 4.07
CA SER A 246 -0.25 5.31 5.04
C SER A 246 -0.02 6.75 4.57
N LEU A 247 0.37 6.94 3.31
CA LEU A 247 0.54 8.26 2.69
C LEU A 247 -0.75 9.07 2.73
N LYS A 248 -1.88 8.43 2.37
CA LYS A 248 -3.19 9.06 2.43
C LYS A 248 -3.52 9.55 3.85
N ALA A 249 -3.45 8.65 4.84
CA ALA A 249 -3.84 8.95 6.21
C ALA A 249 -2.90 9.96 6.92
N GLU A 250 -1.61 9.97 6.58
CA GLU A 250 -0.61 10.80 7.28
C GLU A 250 -0.34 12.13 6.57
N VAL A 251 -0.60 12.23 5.26
CA VAL A 251 -0.30 13.44 4.46
C VAL A 251 -1.53 13.96 3.74
N ILE A 252 -2.12 13.17 2.84
CA ILE A 252 -3.13 13.69 1.90
C ILE A 252 -4.40 14.13 2.63
N ASP A 253 -4.92 13.30 3.54
CA ASP A 253 -6.17 13.60 4.28
C ASP A 253 -5.98 14.67 5.39
N ARG A 254 -4.74 15.07 5.70
CA ARG A 254 -4.44 16.01 6.78
C ARG A 254 -4.16 17.44 6.32
N HIS A 255 -3.91 17.61 5.03
CA HIS A 255 -3.51 18.90 4.50
C HIS A 255 -4.42 19.32 3.35
N ARG A 256 -4.62 20.61 3.22
CA ARG A 256 -5.13 21.24 1.99
C ARG A 256 -3.96 21.94 1.33
N PHE A 257 -3.61 21.50 0.15
CA PHE A 257 -2.45 22.00 -0.57
C PHE A 257 -2.84 23.06 -1.58
N CYS A 258 -2.04 24.12 -1.67
CA CYS A 258 -2.26 25.20 -2.62
C CYS A 258 -1.73 24.83 -4.01
N ASP A 259 -0.57 24.21 -4.08
CA ASP A 259 0.14 23.87 -5.33
C ASP A 259 1.00 22.60 -5.17
N LEU A 260 1.59 22.16 -6.28
CA LEU A 260 2.47 20.98 -6.32
C LEU A 260 3.75 21.16 -5.52
N THR A 261 4.25 22.38 -5.37
CA THR A 261 5.48 22.66 -4.61
C THR A 261 5.25 22.37 -3.13
N GLN A 262 4.11 22.80 -2.60
CA GLN A 262 3.72 22.53 -1.23
C GLN A 262 3.49 21.03 -0.99
N VAL A 263 2.86 20.33 -1.95
CA VAL A 263 2.72 18.87 -1.88
C VAL A 263 4.08 18.21 -1.81
N GLN A 264 5.02 18.59 -2.72
CA GLN A 264 6.35 17.97 -2.76
C GLN A 264 7.12 18.17 -1.46
N GLN A 265 7.07 19.37 -0.87
CA GLN A 265 7.71 19.62 0.42
C GLN A 265 7.20 18.70 1.53
N GLN A 266 5.88 18.45 1.58
CA GLN A 266 5.30 17.53 2.56
C GLN A 266 5.62 16.07 2.23
N PHE A 267 5.66 15.70 0.96
CA PHE A 267 6.07 14.37 0.51
C PHE A 267 7.53 14.09 0.88
N ASP A 268 8.44 15.04 0.72
CA ASP A 268 9.85 14.87 1.08
C ASP A 268 10.04 14.68 2.58
N ARG A 269 9.36 15.48 3.42
CA ARG A 269 9.36 15.33 4.88
C ARG A 269 8.82 13.97 5.31
N TRP A 270 7.68 13.57 4.74
CA TRP A 270 7.06 12.29 5.07
C TRP A 270 7.88 11.12 4.57
N ARG A 271 8.47 11.20 3.36
CA ARG A 271 9.37 10.19 2.80
C ARG A 271 10.61 9.99 3.68
N TYR A 272 11.17 11.07 4.21
CA TYR A 272 12.26 10.97 5.16
C TYR A 272 11.84 10.22 6.43
N CYS A 273 10.74 10.62 7.05
CA CYS A 273 10.19 9.92 8.22
C CYS A 273 9.88 8.45 7.92
N TYR A 274 9.26 8.16 6.77
CA TYR A 274 8.92 6.80 6.35
C TYR A 274 10.15 5.92 6.22
N ASN A 275 11.23 6.43 5.62
CA ASN A 275 12.45 5.68 5.36
C ASN A 275 13.35 5.54 6.59
N HIS A 276 13.47 6.58 7.42
CA HIS A 276 14.51 6.67 8.44
C HIS A 276 13.98 6.54 9.88
N GLU A 277 12.72 6.89 10.13
CA GLU A 277 12.17 6.94 11.48
C GLU A 277 11.09 5.90 11.75
N ARG A 278 10.25 5.62 10.74
CA ARG A 278 9.09 4.74 10.88
C ARG A 278 9.49 3.26 11.03
N PRO A 279 9.11 2.58 12.14
CA PRO A 279 9.31 1.15 12.27
C PRO A 279 8.40 0.36 11.32
N HIS A 280 8.94 -0.65 10.65
CA HIS A 280 8.19 -1.55 9.79
C HIS A 280 8.13 -2.96 10.37
N GLU A 281 6.94 -3.54 10.46
CA GLU A 281 6.75 -4.88 11.05
C GLU A 281 7.47 -5.98 10.27
N ALA A 282 7.54 -5.83 8.93
CA ALA A 282 8.16 -6.80 8.07
C ALA A 282 9.64 -7.06 8.40
N PRO A 283 10.48 -6.02 8.55
CA PRO A 283 11.88 -6.16 8.93
C PRO A 283 12.10 -6.17 10.45
N GLY A 284 11.18 -6.73 11.24
CA GLY A 284 11.37 -6.82 12.69
C GLY A 284 11.41 -5.46 13.40
N LEU A 285 10.57 -4.51 12.96
CA LEU A 285 10.50 -3.13 13.42
C LEU A 285 11.71 -2.25 13.08
N ALA A 286 12.63 -2.72 12.23
CA ALA A 286 13.67 -1.87 11.66
C ALA A 286 13.09 -0.83 10.68
N THR A 287 13.80 0.26 10.48
CA THR A 287 13.46 1.24 9.44
C THR A 287 13.89 0.74 8.06
N PRO A 288 13.24 1.15 6.96
CA PRO A 288 13.64 0.81 5.60
C PRO A 288 15.10 1.12 5.30
N ALA A 289 15.59 2.27 5.75
CA ALA A 289 16.97 2.71 5.53
C ALA A 289 18.03 1.75 6.09
N ARG A 290 17.73 1.01 7.16
CA ARG A 290 18.67 0.01 7.72
C ARG A 290 18.87 -1.20 6.80
N ARG A 291 17.88 -1.51 5.97
CA ARG A 291 17.90 -2.64 5.04
C ARG A 291 18.30 -2.24 3.61
N TYR A 292 18.09 -0.99 3.25
CA TYR A 292 18.38 -0.50 1.91
C TYR A 292 19.88 -0.34 1.70
N ARG A 293 20.33 -0.60 0.46
CA ARG A 293 21.67 -0.32 -0.04
C ARG A 293 21.54 0.19 -1.46
N ILE A 294 22.37 1.16 -1.84
CA ILE A 294 22.43 1.68 -3.19
C ILE A 294 22.82 0.55 -4.15
N SER A 295 22.21 0.54 -5.34
CA SER A 295 22.53 -0.44 -6.37
C SER A 295 23.96 -0.23 -6.91
N PRO A 296 24.76 -1.30 -7.11
CA PRO A 296 26.06 -1.20 -7.75
C PRO A 296 25.97 -0.86 -9.26
N ARG A 297 24.77 -0.95 -9.85
CA ARG A 297 24.51 -0.66 -11.26
C ARG A 297 24.31 0.85 -11.43
N ALA A 298 25.35 1.57 -11.78
CA ALA A 298 25.27 3.02 -11.99
C ALA A 298 24.45 3.37 -13.23
N MET A 299 23.79 4.53 -13.20
CA MET A 299 23.15 5.11 -14.39
C MET A 299 24.22 5.44 -15.45
N PRO A 300 24.17 4.88 -16.66
CA PRO A 300 25.12 5.20 -17.71
C PRO A 300 24.89 6.63 -18.24
N ARG A 301 25.96 7.30 -18.66
CA ARG A 301 25.87 8.64 -19.28
C ARG A 301 25.16 8.62 -20.62
N GLU A 302 25.37 7.56 -21.38
CA GLU A 302 24.74 7.30 -22.67
C GLU A 302 24.10 5.92 -22.66
N LEU A 303 23.00 5.76 -23.38
CA LEU A 303 22.35 4.45 -23.51
C LEU A 303 23.30 3.47 -24.20
N PRO A 304 23.53 2.28 -23.64
CA PRO A 304 24.38 1.25 -24.25
C PRO A 304 23.93 0.90 -25.68
N PRO A 305 24.85 0.49 -26.56
CA PRO A 305 24.49 -0.05 -27.86
C PRO A 305 23.59 -1.27 -27.67
N ILE A 306 22.71 -1.52 -28.65
CA ILE A 306 21.85 -2.69 -28.66
C ILE A 306 22.61 -3.82 -29.35
N GLU A 307 22.93 -4.85 -28.59
CA GLU A 307 23.64 -6.03 -29.05
C GLU A 307 22.78 -7.28 -28.80
N TYR A 308 22.87 -8.25 -29.70
CA TYR A 308 22.18 -9.53 -29.60
C TYR A 308 23.18 -10.69 -29.67
N PRO A 309 22.91 -11.82 -29.04
CA PRO A 309 23.74 -13.02 -29.13
C PRO A 309 23.90 -13.51 -30.55
N ASP A 310 25.02 -14.18 -30.81
CA ASP A 310 25.24 -14.90 -32.09
C ASP A 310 24.10 -15.93 -32.26
N GLY A 311 23.56 -15.98 -33.51
CA GLY A 311 22.43 -16.84 -33.85
C GLY A 311 21.07 -16.18 -33.79
N ASP A 312 20.93 -14.99 -33.17
CA ASP A 312 19.72 -14.19 -33.29
C ASP A 312 19.65 -13.51 -34.67
N VAL A 313 18.49 -13.55 -35.30
CA VAL A 313 18.26 -12.83 -36.56
C VAL A 313 17.83 -11.39 -36.22
N VAL A 314 18.75 -10.43 -36.41
CA VAL A 314 18.47 -9.03 -36.09
C VAL A 314 17.71 -8.32 -37.22
N ARG A 315 16.65 -7.63 -36.89
CA ARG A 315 15.84 -6.83 -37.82
C ARG A 315 15.61 -5.43 -37.29
N LYS A 316 15.71 -4.43 -38.17
CA LYS A 316 15.36 -3.04 -37.83
C LYS A 316 13.86 -2.86 -37.94
N VAL A 317 13.25 -2.30 -36.88
CA VAL A 317 11.82 -2.02 -36.87
C VAL A 317 11.50 -0.86 -37.80
N GLN A 318 10.59 -1.08 -38.75
CA GLN A 318 10.14 -0.11 -39.73
C GLN A 318 9.12 0.85 -39.15
N GLN A 319 8.80 1.90 -39.92
CA GLN A 319 7.75 2.83 -39.53
C GLN A 319 6.42 2.10 -39.38
N GLY A 320 5.68 2.40 -38.29
CA GLY A 320 4.46 1.67 -37.94
C GLY A 320 4.68 0.48 -37.00
N GLY A 321 5.95 0.15 -36.66
CA GLY A 321 6.26 -0.89 -35.66
C GLY A 321 6.26 -2.32 -36.22
N TRP A 322 6.73 -2.49 -37.47
CA TRP A 322 6.80 -3.79 -38.13
C TRP A 322 8.23 -4.21 -38.44
N ILE A 323 8.46 -5.51 -38.43
CA ILE A 323 9.67 -6.14 -38.99
C ILE A 323 9.29 -7.14 -40.08
N SER A 324 10.18 -7.37 -41.04
CA SER A 324 10.05 -8.47 -42.00
C SER A 324 11.04 -9.57 -41.69
N LEU A 325 10.56 -10.82 -41.55
CA LEU A 325 11.35 -12.00 -41.37
C LEU A 325 10.83 -13.13 -42.31
N HIS A 326 11.69 -13.68 -43.18
CA HIS A 326 11.32 -14.69 -44.17
C HIS A 326 10.09 -14.32 -45.00
N ASN A 327 10.01 -13.07 -45.48
CA ASN A 327 8.87 -12.52 -46.22
C ASN A 327 7.54 -12.48 -45.46
N VAL A 328 7.60 -12.54 -44.14
CA VAL A 328 6.43 -12.41 -43.23
C VAL A 328 6.56 -11.10 -42.48
N GLU A 329 5.50 -10.30 -42.45
CA GLU A 329 5.42 -9.08 -41.63
C GLU A 329 4.95 -9.42 -40.22
N ILE A 330 5.73 -8.98 -39.23
CA ILE A 330 5.47 -9.23 -37.83
C ILE A 330 5.33 -7.90 -37.10
N ARG A 331 4.21 -7.73 -36.45
CA ARG A 331 3.96 -6.53 -35.62
C ARG A 331 4.78 -6.60 -34.33
N THR A 332 5.48 -5.51 -34.03
CA THR A 332 6.24 -5.33 -32.79
C THR A 332 5.62 -4.19 -31.95
N SER A 333 6.25 -3.02 -31.95
CA SER A 333 5.72 -1.80 -31.34
C SER A 333 6.20 -0.57 -32.10
N THR A 334 5.34 0.43 -32.22
CA THR A 334 5.69 1.74 -32.78
C THR A 334 6.80 2.44 -31.97
N ALA A 335 6.88 2.18 -30.67
CA ALA A 335 7.94 2.72 -29.80
C ALA A 335 9.35 2.18 -30.13
N LEU A 336 9.44 1.08 -30.88
CA LEU A 336 10.68 0.47 -31.34
C LEU A 336 11.09 0.94 -32.74
N THR A 337 10.32 1.80 -33.39
CA THR A 337 10.63 2.29 -34.75
C THR A 337 12.07 2.78 -34.84
N GLY A 338 12.81 2.27 -35.83
CA GLY A 338 14.23 2.59 -36.04
C GLY A 338 15.21 1.82 -35.17
N GLN A 339 14.74 1.09 -34.15
CA GLN A 339 15.58 0.26 -33.26
C GLN A 339 15.75 -1.16 -33.84
N PRO A 340 16.89 -1.82 -33.58
CA PRO A 340 17.04 -3.24 -33.89
C PRO A 340 16.31 -4.10 -32.85
N VAL A 341 15.71 -5.21 -33.30
CA VAL A 341 15.14 -6.26 -32.44
C VAL A 341 15.71 -7.63 -32.86
N GLY A 342 15.86 -8.53 -31.88
CA GLY A 342 16.37 -9.87 -32.10
C GLY A 342 15.23 -10.88 -32.25
N CYS A 343 15.27 -11.68 -33.30
CA CYS A 343 14.39 -12.84 -33.51
C CYS A 343 15.21 -14.08 -33.21
N ARG A 344 14.91 -14.76 -32.09
CA ARG A 344 15.61 -15.95 -31.62
C ARG A 344 14.79 -17.20 -31.93
N PRO A 345 15.34 -18.20 -32.65
CA PRO A 345 14.65 -19.46 -32.83
C PRO A 345 14.27 -20.10 -31.50
N VAL A 346 13.06 -20.63 -31.42
CA VAL A 346 12.61 -21.41 -30.25
C VAL A 346 13.06 -22.86 -30.44
N ALA A 347 13.74 -23.41 -29.43
CA ALA A 347 14.13 -24.82 -29.45
C ALA A 347 12.89 -25.71 -29.59
N ASP A 348 13.02 -26.83 -30.34
CA ASP A 348 11.98 -27.83 -30.53
C ASP A 348 10.68 -27.37 -31.23
N CYS A 349 10.68 -26.16 -31.85
CA CYS A 349 9.54 -25.67 -32.62
C CYS A 349 10.01 -25.00 -33.92
N ASP A 350 9.96 -25.73 -35.01
CA ASP A 350 10.37 -25.21 -36.32
C ASP A 350 9.47 -24.04 -36.77
N GLY A 351 10.11 -22.96 -37.24
CA GLY A 351 9.40 -21.75 -37.65
C GLY A 351 8.92 -20.85 -36.52
N ALA A 352 9.12 -21.22 -35.25
CA ALA A 352 8.79 -20.34 -34.09
C ALA A 352 9.98 -19.49 -33.66
N PHE A 353 9.71 -18.20 -33.37
CA PHE A 353 10.71 -17.24 -32.95
C PHE A 353 10.24 -16.45 -31.73
N GLY A 354 11.12 -16.32 -30.73
CA GLY A 354 10.97 -15.33 -29.67
C GLY A 354 11.45 -13.97 -30.16
N LEU A 355 10.66 -12.94 -29.95
CA LEU A 355 11.01 -11.56 -30.27
C LEU A 355 11.61 -10.88 -29.04
N TYR A 356 12.76 -10.23 -29.20
CA TYR A 356 13.51 -9.60 -28.11
C TYR A 356 13.81 -8.13 -28.39
N CYS A 357 13.62 -7.30 -27.37
CA CYS A 357 14.20 -5.98 -27.28
C CYS A 357 15.34 -6.03 -26.26
N CYS A 358 16.59 -5.90 -26.70
CA CYS A 358 17.76 -6.16 -25.86
C CYS A 358 17.66 -7.54 -25.16
N HIS A 359 17.66 -7.55 -23.83
CA HIS A 359 17.53 -8.75 -23.00
C HIS A 359 16.09 -9.19 -22.73
N GLN A 360 15.10 -8.35 -23.02
CA GLN A 360 13.69 -8.57 -22.68
C GLN A 360 12.96 -9.27 -23.83
N LYS A 361 12.39 -10.47 -23.54
CA LYS A 361 11.44 -11.10 -24.48
C LYS A 361 10.16 -10.27 -24.49
N ILE A 362 9.75 -9.82 -25.67
CA ILE A 362 8.59 -8.94 -25.87
C ILE A 362 7.42 -9.63 -26.58
N GLY A 363 7.68 -10.80 -27.16
CA GLY A 363 6.67 -11.60 -27.84
C GLY A 363 7.22 -12.92 -28.35
N GLU A 364 6.34 -13.68 -28.97
CA GLU A 364 6.64 -14.92 -29.68
C GLU A 364 5.71 -15.02 -30.88
N PHE A 365 6.18 -15.54 -32.00
CA PHE A 365 5.40 -15.74 -33.20
C PHE A 365 5.86 -16.98 -33.93
N CYS A 366 4.96 -17.58 -34.70
CA CYS A 366 5.27 -18.67 -35.62
C CYS A 366 5.08 -18.19 -37.08
N LEU A 367 6.02 -18.55 -37.95
CA LEU A 367 5.95 -18.18 -39.37
C LEU A 367 4.74 -18.80 -40.09
N SER A 368 4.21 -19.91 -39.58
CA SER A 368 3.01 -20.57 -40.11
C SER A 368 1.73 -19.80 -39.82
N ASP A 369 1.68 -19.06 -38.70
CA ASP A 369 0.48 -18.39 -38.22
C ASP A 369 0.36 -16.93 -38.75
N ALA A 370 1.44 -16.42 -39.34
CA ALA A 370 1.46 -15.10 -39.90
C ALA A 370 0.78 -15.11 -41.27
N VAL A 371 -0.24 -14.29 -41.43
CA VAL A 371 -0.97 -14.14 -42.71
C VAL A 371 0.03 -13.75 -43.77
N LYS A 372 0.21 -14.64 -44.75
CA LYS A 372 0.86 -14.27 -46.03
C LYS A 372 -0.05 -13.26 -46.73
N LEU A 373 0.40 -11.99 -46.83
CA LEU A 373 -0.22 -11.01 -47.68
C LEU A 373 -0.04 -11.40 -49.15
#